data_c2a015874002aabc9fbfc3b193cdeb6e
#
_entry.id   c2a015874002aabc9fbfc3b193cdeb6e
#
_cell.length_a   1.000
_cell.length_b   1.000
_cell.length_c   1.000
_cell.angle_alpha   90.00
_cell.angle_beta   90.00
_cell.angle_gamma   90.00
#
_symmetry.space_group_name_H-M   'P 1'
#
loop_
_entity.id
_entity.type
_entity.pdbx_description
1 polymer ?
#
loop_
_entity_poly.entity_id
_entity_poly.type
_entity_poly.pdbx_seq_one_letter_code
_entity_poly.pdbx_strand_id
1 'polypeptide(L)'
;QVTLIDTVVGPKSVLGAGVAEGAVFLGKEKMVNDFTTGYGFRVRKGSLYEEDASSAQHTDTKMTILFPWVTLGSDINFCDVILAGGTGPELGSFSEVGSGTIHFNYSIRGDKATASLFGDVFQGVFLDQERLFIGGNNSLLGPVKAEFGAMTAAGARIKGKLPKGLNYGHSLPKGTVDYDARIFSVVSGIVNNQVNVLAELTALANWYKQVRMTFIGQDQGQKFIYESGLRMVALNYQERLDQLNRYVDYLENSVRLLESKQGFKIEISEQKALLNRWSKLGSKFKNLEKYEI
;
A
#
# COMPACT_ATOMS: atom_id res chain seq x y z
N GLN A 1 19.34 20.59 -3.18
CA GLN A 1 20.00 19.61 -2.30
C GLN A 1 19.11 18.39 -2.15
N VAL A 2 19.69 17.19 -2.22
CA VAL A 2 19.03 15.89 -1.96
C VAL A 2 19.70 15.27 -0.73
N THR A 3 18.89 14.75 0.19
CA THR A 3 19.37 13.96 1.34
C THR A 3 18.92 12.52 1.18
N LEU A 4 19.86 11.59 1.16
CA LEU A 4 19.61 10.15 1.05
C LEU A 4 20.12 9.46 2.31
N ILE A 5 19.26 8.73 3.00
CA ILE A 5 19.58 7.97 4.21
C ILE A 5 19.12 6.53 4.00
N ASP A 6 20.02 5.56 4.10
CA ASP A 6 19.71 4.13 3.90
C ASP A 6 18.82 3.88 2.66
N THR A 7 19.22 4.50 1.55
CA THR A 7 18.41 4.56 0.32
C THR A 7 19.21 4.03 -0.86
N VAL A 8 18.60 3.19 -1.68
CA VAL A 8 19.18 2.67 -2.91
C VAL A 8 18.56 3.39 -4.11
N VAL A 9 19.41 3.88 -4.99
CA VAL A 9 19.02 4.61 -6.19
C VAL A 9 19.55 3.89 -7.42
N GLY A 10 18.66 3.33 -8.20
CA GLY A 10 18.97 2.62 -9.43
C GLY A 10 19.36 3.55 -10.60
N PRO A 11 19.82 2.98 -11.72
CA PRO A 11 20.38 3.74 -12.82
C PRO A 11 19.38 4.71 -13.45
N LYS A 12 19.88 5.82 -13.96
CA LYS A 12 19.10 6.88 -14.63
C LYS A 12 17.99 7.51 -13.79
N SER A 13 17.92 7.25 -12.47
CA SER A 13 17.00 7.96 -11.59
C SER A 13 17.35 9.43 -11.50
N VAL A 14 16.35 10.29 -11.61
CA VAL A 14 16.48 11.75 -11.49
C VAL A 14 15.69 12.23 -10.30
N LEU A 15 16.38 12.64 -9.25
CA LEU A 15 15.77 13.10 -8.00
C LEU A 15 15.86 14.63 -7.90
N GLY A 16 14.71 15.29 -7.74
CA GLY A 16 14.64 16.69 -7.37
C GLY A 16 15.19 16.98 -5.97
N ALA A 17 15.17 18.21 -5.51
CA ALA A 17 15.56 18.52 -4.13
C ALA A 17 14.53 17.94 -3.14
N GLY A 18 15.00 17.19 -2.13
CA GLY A 18 14.12 16.53 -1.18
C GLY A 18 14.85 15.52 -0.29
N VAL A 19 14.10 14.63 0.35
CA VAL A 19 14.61 13.63 1.29
C VAL A 19 14.09 12.24 0.94
N ALA A 20 14.99 11.25 0.88
CA ALA A 20 14.62 9.83 0.88
C ALA A 20 15.29 9.12 2.05
N GLU A 21 14.54 8.31 2.80
CA GLU A 21 14.99 7.57 3.96
C GLU A 21 14.42 6.13 3.93
N GLY A 22 15.30 5.13 3.91
CA GLY A 22 14.91 3.72 3.90
C GLY A 22 14.04 3.36 2.68
N ALA A 23 14.41 3.85 1.50
CA ALA A 23 13.67 3.73 0.26
C ALA A 23 14.49 3.07 -0.85
N VAL A 24 13.81 2.57 -1.87
CA VAL A 24 14.45 2.02 -3.07
C VAL A 24 13.79 2.56 -4.32
N PHE A 25 14.60 3.03 -5.25
CA PHE A 25 14.24 3.38 -6.61
C PHE A 25 14.94 2.40 -7.55
N LEU A 26 14.21 1.62 -8.33
CA LEU A 26 14.82 0.61 -9.20
C LEU A 26 15.53 1.24 -10.41
N GLY A 27 15.10 2.42 -10.81
CA GLY A 27 15.72 3.17 -11.88
C GLY A 27 14.77 3.51 -13.02
N LYS A 28 15.32 3.95 -14.13
CA LYS A 28 14.57 4.32 -15.33
C LYS A 28 15.08 3.59 -16.56
N GLU A 29 14.16 3.12 -17.37
CA GLU A 29 14.43 2.52 -18.67
C GLU A 29 13.75 3.30 -19.80
N LYS A 30 12.44 3.46 -19.74
CA LYS A 30 11.59 4.21 -20.68
C LYS A 30 10.82 5.25 -19.89
N MET A 31 11.07 6.51 -20.10
CA MET A 31 10.59 7.59 -19.24
C MET A 31 9.14 7.97 -19.53
N VAL A 32 8.24 7.82 -18.55
CA VAL A 32 6.96 8.53 -18.54
C VAL A 32 7.22 10.02 -18.26
N ASN A 33 8.13 10.31 -17.33
CA ASN A 33 8.56 11.66 -16.95
C ASN A 33 10.09 11.76 -16.95
N ASP A 34 10.63 12.96 -17.12
CA ASP A 34 12.08 13.24 -17.05
C ASP A 34 12.65 13.13 -15.64
N PHE A 35 11.83 12.86 -14.64
CA PHE A 35 12.22 12.75 -13.23
C PHE A 35 11.64 11.48 -12.59
N THR A 36 12.33 10.99 -11.57
CA THR A 36 11.82 9.95 -10.63
C THR A 36 11.07 10.60 -9.48
N THR A 37 11.60 11.71 -8.94
CA THR A 37 10.92 12.52 -7.93
C THR A 37 11.08 14.00 -8.27
N GLY A 38 9.99 14.78 -8.14
CA GLY A 38 10.03 16.22 -8.28
C GLY A 38 10.63 16.93 -7.07
N TYR A 39 10.61 18.28 -7.08
CA TYR A 39 11.09 19.11 -5.97
C TYR A 39 10.22 18.93 -4.71
N GLY A 40 10.83 18.98 -3.53
CA GLY A 40 10.14 18.90 -2.24
C GLY A 40 9.65 17.49 -1.90
N PHE A 41 10.15 16.46 -2.56
CA PHE A 41 9.77 15.08 -2.26
C PHE A 41 10.20 14.64 -0.85
N ARG A 42 9.42 13.75 -0.25
CA ARG A 42 9.75 13.04 0.97
C ARG A 42 9.39 11.55 0.81
N VAL A 43 10.36 10.73 0.48
CA VAL A 43 10.18 9.28 0.33
C VAL A 43 10.71 8.59 1.58
N ARG A 44 9.79 8.01 2.36
CA ARG A 44 10.08 7.45 3.67
C ARG A 44 10.18 5.93 3.63
N LYS A 45 10.65 5.37 4.74
CA LYS A 45 10.91 3.94 4.97
C LYS A 45 9.83 3.02 4.38
N GLY A 46 10.29 1.97 3.71
CA GLY A 46 9.44 0.95 3.10
C GLY A 46 8.81 1.37 1.77
N SER A 47 9.23 2.51 1.19
CA SER A 47 8.78 2.90 -0.14
C SER A 47 9.66 2.26 -1.22
N LEU A 48 9.01 1.69 -2.22
CA LEU A 48 9.63 1.09 -3.40
C LEU A 48 9.03 1.73 -4.66
N TYR A 49 9.86 2.39 -5.45
CA TYR A 49 9.52 2.87 -6.78
C TYR A 49 10.14 1.91 -7.78
N GLU A 50 9.31 1.11 -8.44
CA GLU A 50 9.79 0.22 -9.49
C GLU A 50 10.18 1.00 -10.75
N GLU A 51 10.58 0.33 -11.81
CA GLU A 51 11.13 0.95 -13.01
C GLU A 51 10.17 2.00 -13.59
N ASP A 52 10.69 3.16 -13.90
CA ASP A 52 9.94 4.30 -14.47
C ASP A 52 8.79 4.84 -13.61
N ALA A 53 8.60 4.32 -12.40
CA ALA A 53 7.70 4.94 -11.44
C ALA A 53 8.20 6.34 -11.06
N SER A 54 7.27 7.27 -10.91
CA SER A 54 7.62 8.68 -10.67
C SER A 54 6.63 9.39 -9.76
N SER A 55 7.09 10.47 -9.14
CA SER A 55 6.25 11.39 -8.36
C SER A 55 6.63 12.85 -8.63
N ALA A 56 5.64 13.70 -8.80
CA ALA A 56 5.85 15.13 -8.99
C ALA A 56 6.23 15.83 -7.67
N GLN A 57 6.09 17.16 -7.62
CA GLN A 57 6.55 18.00 -6.52
C GLN A 57 5.76 17.73 -5.21
N HIS A 58 6.43 17.91 -4.06
CA HIS A 58 5.84 17.85 -2.72
C HIS A 58 5.10 16.56 -2.43
N THR A 59 5.55 15.43 -3.00
CA THR A 59 4.96 14.12 -2.77
C THR A 59 5.61 13.43 -1.58
N ASP A 60 4.80 12.97 -0.63
CA ASP A 60 5.23 12.19 0.54
C ASP A 60 4.72 10.75 0.42
N THR A 61 5.63 9.77 0.46
CA THR A 61 5.28 8.35 0.46
C THR A 61 5.91 7.60 1.63
N LYS A 62 5.22 6.61 2.19
CA LYS A 62 5.69 5.71 3.23
C LYS A 62 5.05 4.35 3.08
N MET A 63 5.83 3.26 3.22
CA MET A 63 5.29 1.89 3.04
C MET A 63 4.44 1.81 1.76
N THR A 64 4.95 2.37 0.66
CA THR A 64 4.24 2.51 -0.62
C THR A 64 5.04 1.83 -1.70
N ILE A 65 4.40 0.93 -2.43
CA ILE A 65 4.99 0.23 -3.57
C ILE A 65 4.30 0.72 -4.83
N LEU A 66 5.07 1.35 -5.70
CA LEU A 66 4.64 1.80 -7.02
C LEU A 66 5.22 0.85 -8.06
N PHE A 67 4.37 0.19 -8.82
CA PHE A 67 4.77 -0.67 -9.93
C PHE A 67 5.31 0.15 -11.10
N PRO A 68 5.95 -0.51 -12.10
CA PRO A 68 6.42 0.19 -13.28
C PRO A 68 5.35 1.07 -13.91
N TRP A 69 5.77 2.24 -14.41
CA TRP A 69 4.91 3.22 -15.07
C TRP A 69 3.77 3.79 -14.23
N VAL A 70 3.93 3.84 -12.91
CA VAL A 70 3.05 4.61 -12.04
C VAL A 70 3.55 6.04 -11.94
N THR A 71 2.65 7.01 -12.12
CA THR A 71 2.95 8.43 -11.96
C THR A 71 2.07 9.04 -10.86
N LEU A 72 2.69 9.64 -9.87
CA LEU A 72 2.02 10.45 -8.86
C LEU A 72 2.12 11.93 -9.23
N GLY A 73 1.01 12.64 -9.19
CA GLY A 73 0.96 14.11 -9.30
C GLY A 73 1.61 14.81 -8.11
N SER A 74 1.45 16.12 -8.05
CA SER A 74 2.00 16.97 -6.96
C SER A 74 1.14 16.90 -5.70
N ASP A 75 1.75 17.22 -4.55
CA ASP A 75 1.05 17.37 -3.26
C ASP A 75 0.29 16.11 -2.82
N ILE A 76 0.87 14.96 -3.08
CA ILE A 76 0.32 13.66 -2.71
C ILE A 76 0.90 13.19 -1.38
N ASN A 77 0.04 12.61 -0.52
CA ASN A 77 0.48 11.90 0.68
C ASN A 77 -0.06 10.47 0.65
N PHE A 78 0.84 9.52 0.40
CA PHE A 78 0.53 8.10 0.37
C PHE A 78 1.24 7.35 1.47
N CYS A 79 0.46 6.64 2.29
CA CYS A 79 0.98 5.70 3.27
C CYS A 79 0.27 4.35 3.12
N ASP A 80 1.05 3.26 3.08
CA ASP A 80 0.51 1.90 3.02
C ASP A 80 -0.34 1.65 1.75
N VAL A 81 0.27 1.84 0.58
CA VAL A 81 -0.38 1.68 -0.74
C VAL A 81 0.44 0.73 -1.61
N ILE A 82 -0.21 -0.20 -2.29
CA ILE A 82 0.33 -0.89 -3.46
C ILE A 82 -0.48 -0.39 -4.66
N LEU A 83 0.21 0.18 -5.64
CA LEU A 83 -0.41 0.71 -6.85
C LEU A 83 0.20 0.05 -8.08
N ALA A 84 -0.62 -0.71 -8.79
CA ALA A 84 -0.24 -1.38 -10.02
C ALA A 84 -0.06 -0.38 -11.17
N GLY A 85 0.89 -0.66 -12.06
CA GLY A 85 1.11 0.09 -13.30
C GLY A 85 0.02 -0.16 -14.33
N GLY A 86 0.22 0.41 -15.50
CA GLY A 86 -0.58 0.11 -16.68
C GLY A 86 0.17 -0.81 -17.64
N THR A 87 -0.02 -0.58 -18.94
CA THR A 87 0.54 -1.41 -20.01
C THR A 87 1.80 -0.82 -20.68
N GLY A 88 2.17 0.40 -20.32
CA GLY A 88 3.34 1.05 -20.92
C GLY A 88 3.50 2.52 -20.50
N PRO A 89 4.56 3.17 -21.02
CA PRO A 89 4.86 4.56 -20.72
C PRO A 89 4.06 5.57 -21.56
N GLU A 90 3.32 5.13 -22.56
CA GLU A 90 2.60 6.01 -23.48
C GLU A 90 1.42 6.69 -22.78
N LEU A 91 1.05 7.87 -23.24
CA LEU A 91 -0.08 8.62 -22.72
C LEU A 91 -1.36 7.76 -22.76
N GLY A 92 -1.99 7.61 -21.59
CA GLY A 92 -3.18 6.77 -21.44
C GLY A 92 -2.88 5.28 -21.13
N SER A 93 -1.62 4.87 -21.10
CA SER A 93 -1.21 3.48 -20.80
C SER A 93 -0.67 3.29 -19.38
N PHE A 94 -0.13 4.33 -18.75
CA PHE A 94 0.39 4.27 -17.38
C PHE A 94 -0.67 4.62 -16.33
N SER A 95 -0.54 4.05 -15.13
CA SER A 95 -1.41 4.40 -13.99
C SER A 95 -1.02 5.76 -13.41
N GLU A 96 -2.02 6.56 -13.07
CA GLU A 96 -1.83 7.95 -12.68
C GLU A 96 -2.67 8.34 -11.47
N VAL A 97 -2.08 9.14 -10.59
CA VAL A 97 -2.77 9.75 -9.45
C VAL A 97 -2.67 11.26 -9.57
N GLY A 98 -3.82 11.93 -9.64
CA GLY A 98 -3.92 13.38 -9.74
C GLY A 98 -3.49 14.10 -8.47
N SER A 99 -2.96 15.31 -8.67
CA SER A 99 -2.41 16.15 -7.60
C SER A 99 -3.37 16.40 -6.44
N GLY A 100 -2.83 16.55 -5.23
CA GLY A 100 -3.61 16.83 -4.02
C GLY A 100 -4.34 15.63 -3.46
N THR A 101 -4.08 14.42 -3.95
CA THR A 101 -4.71 13.20 -3.45
C THR A 101 -4.04 12.72 -2.18
N ILE A 102 -4.85 12.47 -1.13
CA ILE A 102 -4.36 12.02 0.18
C ILE A 102 -5.00 10.69 0.55
N HIS A 103 -4.15 9.74 0.95
CA HIS A 103 -4.56 8.46 1.50
C HIS A 103 -4.57 8.49 3.02
N PHE A 104 -5.76 8.42 3.60
CA PHE A 104 -5.98 8.39 5.04
C PHE A 104 -6.09 6.96 5.52
N ASN A 105 -5.07 6.46 6.18
CA ASN A 105 -5.03 5.10 6.72
C ASN A 105 -4.95 5.04 8.25
N TYR A 106 -4.98 6.18 8.91
CA TYR A 106 -4.93 6.29 10.36
C TYR A 106 -6.32 6.52 10.95
N SER A 107 -6.71 5.72 11.93
CA SER A 107 -8.01 5.81 12.57
C SER A 107 -7.95 6.60 13.88
N ILE A 108 -9.12 7.02 14.38
CA ILE A 108 -9.23 7.69 15.68
C ILE A 108 -8.91 6.75 16.87
N ARG A 109 -8.70 5.46 16.61
CA ARG A 109 -8.21 4.48 17.59
C ARG A 109 -6.71 4.56 17.84
N GLY A 110 -5.99 5.36 17.03
CA GLY A 110 -4.55 5.42 17.08
C GLY A 110 -3.85 4.25 16.36
N ASP A 111 -4.59 3.47 15.57
CA ASP A 111 -4.07 2.39 14.73
C ASP A 111 -4.07 2.78 13.26
N LYS A 112 -3.34 2.02 12.46
CA LYS A 112 -3.41 2.12 11.02
C LYS A 112 -4.47 1.17 10.46
N ALA A 113 -5.24 1.66 9.49
CA ALA A 113 -6.05 0.80 8.66
C ALA A 113 -5.15 -0.12 7.80
N THR A 114 -5.75 -1.12 7.18
CA THR A 114 -5.07 -1.99 6.22
C THR A 114 -4.56 -1.17 5.04
N ALA A 115 -3.47 -1.62 4.41
CA ALA A 115 -2.96 -1.03 3.18
C ALA A 115 -4.02 -1.07 2.07
N SER A 116 -4.00 -0.08 1.20
CA SER A 116 -4.85 -0.02 0.02
C SER A 116 -4.17 -0.70 -1.17
N LEU A 117 -4.99 -1.39 -1.97
CA LEU A 117 -4.60 -2.08 -3.18
C LEU A 117 -5.28 -1.42 -4.38
N PHE A 118 -4.50 -0.84 -5.25
CA PHE A 118 -4.95 -0.31 -6.54
C PHE A 118 -4.47 -1.27 -7.64
N GLY A 119 -5.39 -2.07 -8.19
CA GLY A 119 -5.06 -3.32 -8.87
C GLY A 119 -4.67 -4.41 -7.86
N ASP A 120 -4.01 -5.43 -8.34
CA ASP A 120 -3.43 -6.51 -7.52
C ASP A 120 -2.04 -6.91 -8.05
N VAL A 121 -1.29 -7.65 -7.26
CA VAL A 121 0.05 -8.13 -7.62
C VAL A 121 -0.04 -9.29 -8.60
N PHE A 122 -1.02 -10.18 -8.42
CA PHE A 122 -1.11 -11.45 -9.18
C PHE A 122 -1.22 -11.20 -10.69
N GLN A 123 -1.91 -10.15 -11.09
CA GLN A 123 -2.05 -9.74 -12.49
C GLN A 123 -1.14 -8.56 -12.83
N GLY A 124 -0.99 -7.62 -11.93
CA GLY A 124 -0.26 -6.37 -12.15
C GLY A 124 1.22 -6.53 -12.49
N VAL A 125 1.87 -7.60 -12.01
CA VAL A 125 3.28 -7.90 -12.34
C VAL A 125 3.52 -8.21 -13.82
N PHE A 126 2.48 -8.58 -14.58
CA PHE A 126 2.59 -8.86 -16.00
C PHE A 126 2.50 -7.61 -16.87
N LEU A 127 2.10 -6.47 -16.32
CA LEU A 127 1.99 -5.17 -16.99
C LEU A 127 1.10 -5.21 -18.25
N ASP A 128 0.05 -6.02 -18.20
CA ASP A 128 -0.92 -6.23 -19.29
C ASP A 128 -2.35 -5.80 -18.90
N GLN A 129 -2.52 -5.23 -17.70
CA GLN A 129 -3.81 -4.80 -17.19
C GLN A 129 -4.09 -3.33 -17.51
N GLU A 130 -5.39 -3.00 -17.60
CA GLU A 130 -5.82 -1.61 -17.79
C GLU A 130 -5.31 -0.71 -16.67
N ARG A 131 -4.84 0.48 -17.02
CA ARG A 131 -4.37 1.48 -16.07
C ARG A 131 -5.42 1.88 -15.06
N LEU A 132 -4.96 2.37 -13.91
CA LEU A 132 -5.80 3.04 -12.93
C LEU A 132 -5.60 4.56 -13.06
N PHE A 133 -6.69 5.31 -12.88
CA PHE A 133 -6.65 6.76 -12.89
C PHE A 133 -7.38 7.33 -11.67
N ILE A 134 -6.64 7.90 -10.75
CA ILE A 134 -7.20 8.56 -9.59
C ILE A 134 -7.20 10.06 -9.84
N GLY A 135 -8.39 10.67 -9.89
CA GLY A 135 -8.54 12.11 -10.11
C GLY A 135 -7.86 12.95 -9.03
N GLY A 136 -7.57 14.21 -9.34
CA GLY A 136 -6.95 15.11 -8.38
C GLY A 136 -7.83 15.45 -7.19
N ASN A 137 -7.22 15.87 -6.08
CA ASN A 137 -7.91 16.26 -4.85
C ASN A 137 -8.84 15.19 -4.29
N ASN A 138 -8.44 13.91 -4.43
CA ASN A 138 -9.22 12.81 -3.86
C ASN A 138 -8.85 12.57 -2.40
N SER A 139 -9.84 12.18 -1.61
CA SER A 139 -9.67 11.65 -0.26
C SER A 139 -9.85 10.14 -0.29
N LEU A 140 -8.77 9.40 -0.17
CA LEU A 140 -8.79 7.93 -0.14
C LEU A 140 -8.84 7.47 1.31
N LEU A 141 -9.95 6.91 1.75
CA LEU A 141 -10.15 6.40 3.11
C LEU A 141 -9.82 4.91 3.15
N GLY A 142 -8.62 4.59 3.59
CA GLY A 142 -8.13 3.20 3.62
C GLY A 142 -8.96 2.28 4.54
N PRO A 143 -9.00 0.97 4.21
CA PRO A 143 -8.45 0.38 3.00
C PRO A 143 -9.34 0.60 1.76
N VAL A 144 -8.72 0.93 0.63
CA VAL A 144 -9.36 0.94 -0.68
C VAL A 144 -8.88 -0.28 -1.47
N LYS A 145 -9.77 -0.94 -2.18
CA LYS A 145 -9.45 -1.99 -3.14
C LYS A 145 -10.01 -1.61 -4.51
N ALA A 146 -9.17 -1.13 -5.41
CA ALA A 146 -9.54 -0.73 -6.76
C ALA A 146 -9.30 -1.87 -7.75
N GLU A 147 -10.24 -2.08 -8.65
CA GLU A 147 -10.10 -2.99 -9.78
C GLU A 147 -9.29 -2.32 -10.91
N PHE A 148 -8.60 -3.10 -11.75
CA PHE A 148 -7.96 -2.57 -12.94
C PHE A 148 -8.98 -1.85 -13.84
N GLY A 149 -8.57 -0.75 -14.46
CA GLY A 149 -9.46 0.12 -15.23
C GLY A 149 -10.36 1.04 -14.36
N ALA A 150 -10.19 1.04 -13.04
CA ALA A 150 -10.90 1.98 -12.18
C ALA A 150 -10.40 3.41 -12.38
N MET A 151 -11.33 4.35 -12.47
CA MET A 151 -11.08 5.78 -12.58
C MET A 151 -11.91 6.52 -11.53
N THR A 152 -11.41 7.63 -11.01
CA THR A 152 -12.19 8.50 -10.13
C THR A 152 -12.28 9.91 -10.68
N ALA A 153 -13.42 10.57 -10.44
CA ALA A 153 -13.54 11.99 -10.68
C ALA A 153 -12.64 12.79 -9.71
N ALA A 154 -12.26 14.00 -10.10
CA ALA A 154 -11.57 14.91 -9.19
C ALA A 154 -12.47 15.30 -8.00
N GLY A 155 -11.87 15.48 -6.81
CA GLY A 155 -12.58 15.84 -5.59
C GLY A 155 -13.40 14.70 -4.95
N ALA A 156 -13.24 13.47 -5.41
CA ALA A 156 -13.99 12.34 -4.91
C ALA A 156 -13.49 11.87 -3.54
N ARG A 157 -14.42 11.35 -2.72
CA ARG A 157 -14.10 10.56 -1.51
C ARG A 157 -14.31 9.09 -1.80
N ILE A 158 -13.25 8.32 -1.65
CA ILE A 158 -13.23 6.90 -1.99
C ILE A 158 -13.03 6.07 -0.71
N LYS A 159 -13.83 5.02 -0.55
CA LYS A 159 -13.72 4.07 0.55
C LYS A 159 -14.13 2.66 0.08
N GLY A 160 -13.39 1.65 0.53
CA GLY A 160 -13.71 0.26 0.26
C GLY A 160 -13.46 -0.13 -1.21
N LYS A 161 -14.40 -0.80 -1.85
CA LYS A 161 -14.24 -1.28 -3.23
C LYS A 161 -14.43 -0.15 -4.24
N LEU A 162 -13.54 -0.10 -5.21
CA LEU A 162 -13.58 0.83 -6.33
C LEU A 162 -13.63 0.00 -7.63
N PRO A 163 -14.82 -0.20 -8.22
CA PRO A 163 -14.97 -1.00 -9.42
C PRO A 163 -14.40 -0.30 -10.65
N LYS A 164 -14.16 -1.07 -11.71
CA LYS A 164 -13.78 -0.58 -13.04
C LYS A 164 -14.75 0.50 -13.54
N GLY A 165 -14.22 1.48 -14.24
CA GLY A 165 -14.96 2.62 -14.80
C GLY A 165 -14.86 3.88 -13.95
N LEU A 166 -15.61 4.93 -14.32
CA LEU A 166 -15.57 6.24 -13.67
C LEU A 166 -16.43 6.28 -12.41
N ASN A 167 -15.81 6.53 -11.29
CA ASN A 167 -16.42 6.59 -9.97
C ASN A 167 -16.41 8.03 -9.42
N TYR A 168 -17.57 8.51 -8.98
CA TYR A 168 -17.74 9.87 -8.44
C TYR A 168 -17.56 9.95 -6.92
N GLY A 169 -17.26 8.82 -6.27
CA GLY A 169 -17.02 8.74 -4.83
C GLY A 169 -18.27 8.55 -3.98
N HIS A 170 -18.10 8.68 -2.67
CA HIS A 170 -19.14 8.41 -1.68
C HIS A 170 -19.51 9.66 -0.90
N SER A 171 -20.80 9.82 -0.61
CA SER A 171 -21.28 10.79 0.39
C SER A 171 -20.98 10.28 1.79
N LEU A 172 -20.58 11.18 2.70
CA LEU A 172 -20.48 10.84 4.11
C LEU A 172 -21.87 10.91 4.78
N PRO A 173 -22.15 10.04 5.76
CA PRO A 173 -23.30 10.17 6.63
C PRO A 173 -23.25 11.54 7.33
N LYS A 174 -24.42 12.16 7.51
CA LYS A 174 -24.56 13.37 8.31
C LYS A 174 -24.96 13.01 9.74
N GLY A 175 -24.48 13.78 10.70
CA GLY A 175 -24.85 13.67 12.10
C GLY A 175 -23.71 13.19 13.00
N THR A 176 -24.05 12.96 14.25
CA THR A 176 -23.14 12.48 15.31
C THR A 176 -23.62 11.11 15.77
N VAL A 177 -22.69 10.21 16.02
CA VAL A 177 -22.94 8.89 16.60
C VAL A 177 -22.12 8.72 17.87
N ASP A 178 -22.66 7.98 18.83
CA ASP A 178 -21.87 7.57 20.00
C ASP A 178 -20.75 6.63 19.55
N TYR A 179 -19.54 6.89 20.03
CA TYR A 179 -18.35 6.19 19.56
C TYR A 179 -17.36 5.90 20.70
N ASP A 180 -17.02 4.64 20.84
CA ASP A 180 -15.94 4.20 21.73
C ASP A 180 -14.79 3.61 20.89
N ALA A 181 -13.66 4.30 20.88
CA ALA A 181 -12.47 3.93 20.09
C ALA A 181 -11.90 2.54 20.46
N ARG A 182 -12.22 2.02 21.64
CA ARG A 182 -11.74 0.73 22.14
C ARG A 182 -12.59 -0.45 21.68
N ILE A 183 -13.73 -0.20 21.05
CA ILE A 183 -14.67 -1.24 20.60
C ILE A 183 -14.51 -1.45 19.08
N PHE A 184 -14.33 -2.71 18.70
CA PHE A 184 -14.23 -3.13 17.30
C PHE A 184 -15.51 -3.88 16.91
N SER A 185 -16.27 -3.33 15.94
CA SER A 185 -17.53 -3.90 15.49
C SER A 185 -17.40 -4.77 14.25
N VAL A 186 -16.33 -4.59 13.44
CA VAL A 186 -16.15 -5.28 12.16
C VAL A 186 -14.81 -6.00 12.14
N VAL A 187 -14.78 -7.24 12.63
CA VAL A 187 -13.55 -8.03 12.78
C VAL A 187 -13.16 -8.73 11.48
N SER A 188 -14.11 -9.45 10.89
CA SER A 188 -13.88 -10.26 9.68
C SER A 188 -13.36 -9.42 8.50
N GLY A 189 -13.92 -8.23 8.30
CA GLY A 189 -13.48 -7.32 7.23
C GLY A 189 -12.05 -6.83 7.41
N ILE A 190 -11.64 -6.48 8.64
CA ILE A 190 -10.28 -6.02 8.94
C ILE A 190 -9.27 -7.17 8.73
N VAL A 191 -9.56 -8.35 9.28
CA VAL A 191 -8.68 -9.52 9.16
C VAL A 191 -8.52 -9.94 7.69
N ASN A 192 -9.63 -10.05 6.95
CA ASN A 192 -9.59 -10.43 5.54
C ASN A 192 -8.76 -9.44 4.71
N ASN A 193 -8.90 -8.14 4.94
CA ASN A 193 -8.09 -7.13 4.26
C ASN A 193 -6.60 -7.29 4.58
N GLN A 194 -6.23 -7.49 5.86
CA GLN A 194 -4.82 -7.70 6.25
C GLN A 194 -4.25 -8.97 5.60
N VAL A 195 -4.99 -10.09 5.62
CA VAL A 195 -4.55 -11.35 5.01
C VAL A 195 -4.40 -11.20 3.50
N ASN A 196 -5.30 -10.50 2.83
CA ASN A 196 -5.17 -10.23 1.40
C ASN A 196 -3.89 -9.46 1.08
N VAL A 197 -3.59 -8.38 1.83
CA VAL A 197 -2.35 -7.60 1.60
C VAL A 197 -1.10 -8.44 1.87
N LEU A 198 -1.10 -9.28 2.90
CA LEU A 198 0.01 -10.21 3.16
C LEU A 198 0.19 -11.21 2.01
N ALA A 199 -0.90 -11.70 1.42
CA ALA A 199 -0.85 -12.58 0.25
C ALA A 199 -0.27 -11.87 -0.99
N GLU A 200 -0.69 -10.63 -1.25
CA GLU A 200 -0.16 -9.79 -2.33
C GLU A 200 1.35 -9.55 -2.17
N LEU A 201 1.80 -9.19 -0.96
CA LEU A 201 3.23 -9.00 -0.66
C LEU A 201 4.03 -10.30 -0.78
N THR A 202 3.44 -11.42 -0.41
CA THR A 202 4.06 -12.75 -0.61
C THR A 202 4.21 -13.07 -2.10
N ALA A 203 3.17 -12.78 -2.90
CA ALA A 203 3.22 -12.95 -4.36
C ALA A 203 4.32 -12.08 -4.98
N LEU A 204 4.41 -10.81 -4.57
CA LEU A 204 5.43 -9.90 -5.06
C LEU A 204 6.86 -10.36 -4.67
N ALA A 205 7.06 -10.81 -3.44
CA ALA A 205 8.35 -11.34 -3.00
C ALA A 205 8.76 -12.57 -3.84
N ASN A 206 7.81 -13.47 -4.14
CA ASN A 206 8.08 -14.61 -5.01
C ASN A 206 8.35 -14.19 -6.46
N TRP A 207 7.65 -13.17 -6.98
CA TRP A 207 7.92 -12.59 -8.29
C TRP A 207 9.36 -12.08 -8.39
N TYR A 208 9.82 -11.35 -7.36
CA TYR A 208 11.22 -10.90 -7.30
C TYR A 208 12.18 -12.09 -7.29
N LYS A 209 11.98 -13.08 -6.41
CA LYS A 209 12.90 -14.23 -6.24
C LYS A 209 12.92 -15.15 -7.44
N GLN A 210 11.77 -15.51 -7.97
CA GLN A 210 11.64 -16.59 -8.96
C GLN A 210 11.70 -16.08 -10.41
N VAL A 211 11.33 -14.83 -10.63
CA VAL A 211 11.27 -14.26 -11.98
C VAL A 211 12.34 -13.19 -12.15
N ARG A 212 12.23 -12.03 -11.46
CA ARG A 212 13.13 -10.91 -11.69
C ARG A 212 14.60 -11.28 -11.52
N MET A 213 14.96 -11.96 -10.42
CA MET A 213 16.34 -12.38 -10.15
C MET A 213 16.88 -13.36 -11.19
N THR A 214 16.04 -14.13 -11.86
CA THR A 214 16.45 -15.07 -12.91
C THR A 214 16.95 -14.34 -14.16
N PHE A 215 16.41 -13.17 -14.48
CA PHE A 215 16.75 -12.40 -15.66
C PHE A 215 17.92 -11.43 -15.47
N ILE A 216 18.39 -11.18 -14.26
CA ILE A 216 19.47 -10.23 -13.96
C ILE A 216 20.86 -10.76 -14.41
N GLY A 217 21.02 -12.06 -14.53
CA GLY A 217 22.29 -12.68 -14.95
C GLY A 217 23.43 -12.44 -13.94
N GLN A 218 24.61 -12.03 -14.44
CA GLN A 218 25.82 -11.82 -13.63
C GLN A 218 26.04 -10.36 -13.19
N ASP A 219 25.13 -9.44 -13.52
CA ASP A 219 25.28 -8.04 -13.13
C ASP A 219 25.04 -7.85 -11.64
N GLN A 220 26.12 -7.68 -10.88
CA GLN A 220 26.09 -7.51 -9.42
C GLN A 220 25.39 -6.21 -9.00
N GLY A 221 25.44 -5.15 -9.81
CA GLY A 221 24.79 -3.88 -9.54
C GLY A 221 23.27 -4.02 -9.64
N GLN A 222 22.77 -4.61 -10.70
CA GLN A 222 21.35 -4.90 -10.85
C GLN A 222 20.87 -5.86 -9.74
N LYS A 223 21.62 -6.92 -9.48
CA LYS A 223 21.27 -7.85 -8.40
C LYS A 223 21.08 -7.13 -7.06
N PHE A 224 22.02 -6.26 -6.67
CA PHE A 224 21.92 -5.48 -5.44
C PHE A 224 20.67 -4.59 -5.41
N ILE A 225 20.30 -3.94 -6.53
CA ILE A 225 19.12 -3.09 -6.64
C ILE A 225 17.85 -3.90 -6.42
N TYR A 226 17.69 -5.04 -7.09
CA TYR A 226 16.49 -5.89 -6.96
C TYR A 226 16.41 -6.60 -5.60
N GLU A 227 17.53 -7.00 -5.02
CA GLU A 227 17.58 -7.48 -3.63
C GLU A 227 17.13 -6.39 -2.65
N SER A 228 17.47 -5.13 -2.94
CA SER A 228 17.03 -3.98 -2.14
C SER A 228 15.53 -3.74 -2.29
N GLY A 229 14.99 -3.87 -3.52
CA GLY A 229 13.55 -3.87 -3.76
C GLY A 229 12.82 -4.96 -2.97
N LEU A 230 13.35 -6.18 -3.00
CA LEU A 230 12.80 -7.30 -2.23
C LEU A 230 12.82 -7.02 -0.71
N ARG A 231 13.88 -6.35 -0.18
CA ARG A 231 13.89 -5.90 1.22
C ARG A 231 12.75 -4.92 1.54
N MET A 232 12.38 -4.03 0.62
CA MET A 232 11.22 -3.14 0.82
C MET A 232 9.91 -3.91 0.87
N VAL A 233 9.73 -4.91 0.02
CA VAL A 233 8.56 -5.81 0.07
C VAL A 233 8.48 -6.52 1.42
N ALA A 234 9.60 -7.04 1.93
CA ALA A 234 9.67 -7.68 3.25
C ALA A 234 9.34 -6.73 4.39
N LEU A 235 9.84 -5.49 4.35
CA LEU A 235 9.49 -4.47 5.35
C LEU A 235 8.00 -4.18 5.37
N ASN A 236 7.37 -4.08 4.20
CA ASN A 236 5.92 -3.91 4.10
C ASN A 236 5.16 -5.11 4.66
N TYR A 237 5.62 -6.33 4.37
CA TYR A 237 5.05 -7.56 4.92
C TYR A 237 5.12 -7.57 6.45
N GLN A 238 6.29 -7.29 7.02
CA GLN A 238 6.49 -7.27 8.47
C GLN A 238 5.61 -6.21 9.15
N GLU A 239 5.54 -5.00 8.60
CA GLU A 239 4.66 -3.95 9.14
C GLU A 239 3.19 -4.38 9.14
N ARG A 240 2.73 -5.08 8.10
CA ARG A 240 1.35 -5.60 8.05
C ARG A 240 1.10 -6.69 9.08
N LEU A 241 2.05 -7.59 9.27
CA LEU A 241 1.97 -8.62 10.29
C LEU A 241 1.94 -8.04 11.69
N ASP A 242 2.78 -7.05 11.98
CA ASP A 242 2.82 -6.35 13.26
C ASP A 242 1.51 -5.60 13.55
N GLN A 243 0.90 -4.98 12.51
CA GLN A 243 -0.41 -4.34 12.65
C GLN A 243 -1.50 -5.37 12.95
N LEU A 244 -1.46 -6.54 12.32
CA LEU A 244 -2.44 -7.60 12.57
C LEU A 244 -2.29 -8.17 13.99
N ASN A 245 -1.07 -8.37 14.46
CA ASN A 245 -0.81 -8.80 15.85
C ASN A 245 -1.35 -7.77 16.85
N ARG A 246 -1.01 -6.49 16.69
CA ARG A 246 -1.54 -5.41 17.55
C ARG A 246 -3.06 -5.34 17.54
N TYR A 247 -3.68 -5.54 16.39
CA TYR A 247 -5.12 -5.57 16.28
C TYR A 247 -5.74 -6.68 17.15
N VAL A 248 -5.16 -7.88 17.10
CA VAL A 248 -5.63 -9.01 17.93
C VAL A 248 -5.47 -8.72 19.42
N ASP A 249 -4.37 -8.09 19.83
CA ASP A 249 -4.14 -7.71 21.24
C ASP A 249 -5.24 -6.75 21.77
N TYR A 250 -5.75 -5.86 20.91
CA TYR A 250 -6.84 -4.95 21.29
C TYR A 250 -8.20 -5.64 21.44
N LEU A 251 -8.42 -6.81 20.82
CA LEU A 251 -9.71 -7.49 20.84
C LEU A 251 -10.11 -8.00 22.22
N GLU A 252 -9.19 -8.40 23.08
CA GLU A 252 -9.50 -8.83 24.44
C GLU A 252 -10.20 -7.74 25.25
N ASN A 253 -9.71 -6.50 25.13
CA ASN A 253 -10.34 -5.37 25.78
C ASN A 253 -11.69 -5.00 25.13
N SER A 254 -11.77 -5.08 23.82
CA SER A 254 -13.01 -4.85 23.07
C SER A 254 -14.11 -5.83 23.49
N VAL A 255 -13.79 -7.12 23.62
CA VAL A 255 -14.73 -8.16 24.11
C VAL A 255 -15.26 -7.80 25.49
N ARG A 256 -14.38 -7.47 26.45
CA ARG A 256 -14.78 -7.09 27.83
C ARG A 256 -15.75 -5.91 27.84
N LEU A 257 -15.48 -4.89 27.01
CA LEU A 257 -16.34 -3.71 26.90
C LEU A 257 -17.69 -4.03 26.24
N LEU A 258 -17.70 -4.90 25.24
CA LEU A 258 -18.93 -5.33 24.57
C LEU A 258 -19.81 -6.22 25.46
N GLU A 259 -19.21 -7.06 26.31
CA GLU A 259 -19.92 -7.90 27.28
C GLU A 259 -20.68 -7.07 28.32
N SER A 260 -20.19 -5.85 28.61
CA SER A 260 -20.89 -4.92 29.51
C SER A 260 -22.07 -4.19 28.85
N LYS A 261 -22.25 -4.34 27.53
CA LYS A 261 -23.29 -3.70 26.71
C LYS A 261 -24.30 -4.74 26.19
N GLN A 262 -25.54 -4.33 25.97
CA GLN A 262 -26.54 -5.21 25.36
C GLN A 262 -26.49 -5.12 23.82
N GLY A 263 -26.83 -6.20 23.13
CA GLY A 263 -27.04 -6.19 21.68
C GLY A 263 -25.86 -6.61 20.80
N PHE A 264 -24.68 -6.92 21.37
CA PHE A 264 -23.43 -7.19 20.62
C PHE A 264 -23.02 -8.66 20.60
N LYS A 265 -23.98 -9.60 20.61
CA LYS A 265 -23.69 -11.05 20.68
C LYS A 265 -22.86 -11.57 19.50
N ILE A 266 -23.11 -11.06 18.29
CA ILE A 266 -22.42 -11.47 17.07
C ILE A 266 -20.98 -10.99 17.12
N GLU A 267 -20.75 -9.72 17.40
CA GLU A 267 -19.43 -9.10 17.48
C GLU A 267 -18.55 -9.76 18.55
N ILE A 268 -19.12 -10.05 19.71
CA ILE A 268 -18.43 -10.79 20.78
C ILE A 268 -18.04 -12.20 20.31
N SER A 269 -18.95 -12.91 19.64
CA SER A 269 -18.71 -14.25 19.14
C SER A 269 -17.58 -14.27 18.11
N GLU A 270 -17.60 -13.35 17.14
CA GLU A 270 -16.54 -13.23 16.12
C GLU A 270 -15.17 -12.93 16.73
N GLN A 271 -15.11 -11.98 17.69
CA GLN A 271 -13.87 -11.60 18.36
C GLN A 271 -13.30 -12.78 19.18
N LYS A 272 -14.12 -13.46 19.96
CA LYS A 272 -13.71 -14.64 20.71
C LYS A 272 -13.26 -15.78 19.81
N ALA A 273 -13.93 -16.00 18.68
CA ALA A 273 -13.54 -17.02 17.71
C ALA A 273 -12.16 -16.72 17.11
N LEU A 274 -11.87 -15.46 16.81
CA LEU A 274 -10.56 -15.04 16.32
C LEU A 274 -9.48 -15.22 17.40
N LEU A 275 -9.69 -14.73 18.60
CA LEU A 275 -8.76 -14.88 19.74
C LEU A 275 -8.39 -16.34 19.98
N ASN A 276 -9.39 -17.24 20.01
CA ASN A 276 -9.18 -18.68 20.22
C ASN A 276 -8.37 -19.34 19.08
N ARG A 277 -8.55 -18.87 17.85
CA ARG A 277 -7.81 -19.38 16.69
C ARG A 277 -6.42 -18.77 16.57
N TRP A 278 -6.24 -17.54 17.02
CA TRP A 278 -5.01 -16.78 16.87
C TRP A 278 -3.82 -17.44 17.57
N SER A 279 -4.04 -18.07 18.73
CA SER A 279 -2.99 -18.81 19.44
C SER A 279 -2.34 -19.90 18.56
N LYS A 280 -3.10 -20.50 17.63
CA LYS A 280 -2.64 -21.52 16.69
C LYS A 280 -2.16 -20.91 15.35
N LEU A 281 -2.81 -19.87 14.87
CA LEU A 281 -2.48 -19.20 13.61
C LEU A 281 -1.28 -18.26 13.75
N GLY A 282 -1.20 -17.51 14.83
CA GLY A 282 -0.10 -16.58 15.09
C GLY A 282 1.28 -17.25 15.08
N SER A 283 1.36 -18.50 15.57
CA SER A 283 2.60 -19.29 15.48
C SER A 283 2.98 -19.66 14.04
N LYS A 284 1.99 -19.86 13.16
CA LYS A 284 2.23 -20.15 11.73
C LYS A 284 2.70 -18.88 10.99
N PHE A 285 2.12 -17.73 11.27
CA PHE A 285 2.59 -16.46 10.70
C PHE A 285 4.00 -16.10 11.19
N LYS A 286 4.33 -16.34 12.46
CA LYS A 286 5.70 -16.17 12.98
C LYS A 286 6.72 -17.07 12.30
N ASN A 287 6.32 -18.24 11.80
CA ASN A 287 7.18 -19.12 11.03
C ASN A 287 7.38 -18.64 9.58
N LEU A 288 6.55 -17.72 9.07
CA LEU A 288 6.77 -17.02 7.79
C LEU A 288 7.85 -15.94 7.91
N GLU A 289 8.17 -15.45 9.12
CA GLU A 289 9.35 -14.60 9.41
C GLU A 289 10.68 -15.29 9.05
N LYS A 290 10.69 -16.63 8.94
CA LYS A 290 11.85 -17.44 8.53
C LYS A 290 12.00 -17.63 7.02
N TYR A 291 11.19 -16.99 6.19
CA TYR A 291 11.60 -16.85 4.81
C TYR A 291 12.80 -15.88 4.81
N GLU A 292 13.99 -16.48 4.90
CA GLU A 292 15.24 -15.77 4.60
C GLU A 292 15.08 -15.12 3.23
N ILE A 293 14.91 -13.83 3.27
CA ILE A 293 14.87 -12.96 2.10
C ILE A 293 16.32 -12.60 1.78
#